data_db3598eef04065adf44635411a33d26e
#
_entry.id   db3598eef04065adf44635411a33d26e
#
_cell.length_a   1.000
_cell.length_b   1.000
_cell.length_c   1.000
_cell.angle_alpha   90.00
_cell.angle_beta   90.00
_cell.angle_gamma   90.00
#
_symmetry.space_group_name_H-M   'P 1'
#
loop_
_entity.id
_entity.type
_entity.pdbx_description
1 polymer ?
#
loop_
_entity_poly.entity_id
_entity_poly.type
_entity_poly.pdbx_seq_one_letter_code
_entity_poly.pdbx_strand_id
1 'polypeptide(L)'
;MEIQVAVAKVGKYATRESGDTLEMIERPRGGLSLVLVDGQQSGRGAKAISNLVARKAVSLLGEGVRDGAAARAAHDYLFTQHEGKVQASLNIVSIDLVSKTLLFTRNSSLPIFVVRPDGVQELAAPATPVGLYRHTRPVITELPLEDHTTAVVYTDGLASAGIRRGQPFPVRAAVERLHSEGLAVAQKWADRLLAEALERDEQRPVDDISILVVAVLPRQAPDDARRLLVRMPL
;
A
#
# COMPACT_ATOMS: atom_id res chain seq x y z
N MET A 1 -12.42 8.51 17.38
CA MET A 1 -11.28 8.23 16.51
C MET A 1 -11.55 8.79 15.12
N GLU A 2 -10.52 9.14 14.42
CA GLU A 2 -10.51 9.60 13.03
C GLU A 2 -9.51 8.75 12.24
N ILE A 3 -9.85 8.41 11.01
CA ILE A 3 -8.96 7.66 10.13
C ILE A 3 -8.48 8.60 9.05
N GLN A 4 -7.18 8.74 8.93
CA GLN A 4 -6.54 9.47 7.85
C GLN A 4 -5.88 8.49 6.89
N VAL A 5 -6.14 8.67 5.59
CA VAL A 5 -5.46 7.94 4.52
C VAL A 5 -4.70 8.94 3.68
N ALA A 6 -3.42 8.69 3.47
CA ALA A 6 -2.59 9.49 2.61
C ALA A 6 -1.83 8.61 1.62
N VAL A 7 -1.65 9.15 0.44
CA VAL A 7 -0.88 8.50 -0.63
C VAL A 7 0.11 9.51 -1.20
N ALA A 8 1.36 9.09 -1.32
CA ALA A 8 2.35 9.80 -2.09
C ALA A 8 2.87 8.87 -3.20
N LYS A 9 2.84 9.36 -4.44
CA LYS A 9 3.20 8.56 -5.60
C LYS A 9 4.00 9.37 -6.60
N VAL A 10 5.06 8.76 -7.14
CA VAL A 10 5.84 9.30 -8.24
C VAL A 10 6.23 8.18 -9.20
N GLY A 11 6.21 8.47 -10.50
CA GLY A 11 6.65 7.52 -11.51
C GLY A 11 8.16 7.46 -11.63
N LYS A 12 8.66 6.34 -12.11
CA LYS A 12 10.05 6.13 -12.51
C LYS A 12 10.52 7.23 -13.45
N TYR A 13 11.74 7.72 -13.25
CA TYR A 13 12.32 8.75 -14.10
C TYR A 13 12.30 8.36 -15.57
N ALA A 14 11.90 9.31 -16.42
CA ALA A 14 11.77 9.16 -17.87
C ALA A 14 10.71 8.15 -18.35
N THR A 15 9.83 7.66 -17.48
CA THR A 15 8.64 6.92 -17.88
C THR A 15 7.41 7.83 -17.90
N ARG A 16 6.49 7.60 -18.84
CA ARG A 16 5.25 8.39 -18.93
C ARG A 16 4.14 7.88 -18.01
N GLU A 17 4.21 6.64 -17.61
CA GLU A 17 3.17 5.96 -16.86
C GLU A 17 3.77 5.07 -15.79
N SER A 18 3.29 5.23 -14.55
CA SER A 18 3.71 4.38 -13.43
C SER A 18 3.05 3.00 -13.53
N GLY A 19 3.82 1.94 -13.28
CA GLY A 19 3.33 0.57 -13.19
C GLY A 19 2.45 0.29 -11.98
N ASP A 20 2.54 1.13 -10.94
CA ASP A 20 1.74 0.97 -9.72
C ASP A 20 0.29 1.43 -9.93
N THR A 21 -0.62 0.77 -9.22
CA THR A 21 -2.03 1.17 -9.13
C THR A 21 -2.47 1.22 -7.67
N LEU A 22 -3.11 2.30 -7.30
CA LEU A 22 -3.84 2.42 -6.04
C LEU A 22 -5.32 2.63 -6.34
N GLU A 23 -6.16 1.85 -5.67
CA GLU A 23 -7.61 1.97 -5.72
C GLU A 23 -8.16 1.99 -4.30
N MET A 24 -9.33 2.61 -4.16
CA MET A 24 -10.05 2.71 -2.89
C MET A 24 -11.51 2.40 -3.10
N ILE A 25 -12.13 1.67 -2.17
CA ILE A 25 -13.55 1.33 -2.22
C ILE A 25 -14.17 1.36 -0.83
N GLU A 26 -15.33 1.96 -0.71
CA GLU A 26 -16.18 1.83 0.48
C GLU A 26 -16.83 0.44 0.51
N ARG A 27 -16.88 -0.15 1.68
CA ARG A 27 -17.47 -1.49 1.87
C ARG A 27 -18.97 -1.40 2.20
N PRO A 28 -19.78 -2.42 1.86
CA PRO A 28 -21.23 -2.38 2.02
C PRO A 28 -21.74 -2.15 3.44
N ARG A 29 -20.95 -2.52 4.46
CA ARG A 29 -21.31 -2.35 5.88
C ARG A 29 -20.56 -1.20 6.56
N GLY A 30 -20.10 -0.24 5.77
CA GLY A 30 -19.19 0.79 6.21
C GLY A 30 -17.74 0.30 6.27
N GLY A 31 -16.83 1.23 6.41
CA GLY A 31 -15.40 0.94 6.31
C GLY A 31 -14.85 1.18 4.90
N LEU A 32 -13.58 0.93 4.74
CA LEU A 32 -12.83 1.32 3.55
C LEU A 32 -11.80 0.24 3.24
N SER A 33 -11.64 -0.10 1.98
CA SER A 33 -10.52 -0.92 1.53
C SER A 33 -9.65 -0.15 0.55
N LEU A 34 -8.35 -0.25 0.75
CA LEU A 34 -7.29 0.38 -0.06
C LEU A 34 -6.50 -0.75 -0.70
N VAL A 35 -6.33 -0.69 -2.00
CA VAL A 35 -5.67 -1.74 -2.80
C VAL A 35 -4.48 -1.12 -3.49
N LEU A 36 -3.27 -1.48 -3.06
CA LEU A 36 -2.02 -1.07 -3.68
C LEU A 36 -1.42 -2.26 -4.44
N VAL A 37 -1.23 -2.07 -5.72
CA VAL A 37 -0.68 -3.10 -6.63
C VAL A 37 0.50 -2.52 -7.38
N ASP A 38 1.60 -3.26 -7.38
CA ASP A 38 2.76 -3.01 -8.21
C ASP A 38 2.85 -4.10 -9.27
N GLY A 39 2.78 -3.69 -10.53
CA GLY A 39 2.83 -4.59 -11.69
C GLY A 39 4.27 -4.93 -12.07
N GLN A 40 4.50 -6.16 -12.49
CA GLN A 40 5.83 -6.62 -12.92
C GLN A 40 6.44 -5.70 -13.99
N GLN A 41 7.69 -5.29 -13.81
CA GLN A 41 8.44 -4.35 -14.66
C GLN A 41 7.96 -2.90 -14.51
N SER A 42 7.96 -2.10 -15.58
CA SER A 42 7.57 -0.70 -15.55
C SER A 42 6.81 -0.26 -16.80
N GLY A 43 6.15 0.91 -16.74
CA GLY A 43 5.43 1.49 -17.86
C GLY A 43 4.09 0.80 -18.16
N ARG A 44 3.63 0.90 -19.42
CA ARG A 44 2.28 0.46 -19.83
C ARG A 44 1.98 -1.00 -19.54
N GLY A 45 2.96 -1.89 -19.70
CA GLY A 45 2.75 -3.34 -19.42
C GLY A 45 2.49 -3.60 -17.95
N ALA A 46 3.33 -3.04 -17.09
CA ALA A 46 3.16 -3.10 -15.64
C ALA A 46 1.84 -2.46 -15.21
N LYS A 47 1.49 -1.31 -15.80
CA LYS A 47 0.22 -0.62 -15.54
C LYS A 47 -0.99 -1.47 -15.91
N ALA A 48 -0.96 -2.17 -17.04
CA ALA A 48 -2.04 -3.07 -17.44
C ALA A 48 -2.23 -4.21 -16.42
N ILE A 49 -1.13 -4.81 -15.95
CA ILE A 49 -1.12 -5.88 -14.96
C ILE A 49 -1.67 -5.36 -13.62
N SER A 50 -1.14 -4.25 -13.11
CA SER A 50 -1.56 -3.69 -11.82
C SER A 50 -3.04 -3.26 -11.84
N ASN A 51 -3.51 -2.64 -12.93
CA ASN A 51 -4.92 -2.29 -13.10
C ASN A 51 -5.83 -3.52 -13.13
N LEU A 52 -5.42 -4.59 -13.81
CA LEU A 52 -6.20 -5.84 -13.87
C LEU A 52 -6.40 -6.44 -12.48
N VAL A 53 -5.32 -6.53 -11.69
CA VAL A 53 -5.35 -7.06 -10.32
C VAL A 53 -6.16 -6.15 -9.39
N ALA A 54 -5.90 -4.84 -9.42
CA ALA A 54 -6.57 -3.87 -8.56
C ALA A 54 -8.08 -3.83 -8.81
N ARG A 55 -8.51 -3.73 -10.07
CA ARG A 55 -9.93 -3.70 -10.43
C ARG A 55 -10.66 -4.98 -10.03
N LYS A 56 -10.02 -6.15 -10.19
CA LYS A 56 -10.61 -7.41 -9.76
C LYS A 56 -10.80 -7.46 -8.25
N ALA A 57 -9.78 -7.05 -7.48
CA ALA A 57 -9.87 -6.98 -6.03
C ALA A 57 -10.94 -5.99 -5.57
N VAL A 58 -10.93 -4.76 -6.08
CA VAL A 58 -11.86 -3.67 -5.72
C VAL A 58 -13.31 -4.06 -6.00
N SER A 59 -13.61 -4.65 -7.16
CA SER A 59 -14.97 -5.11 -7.50
C SER A 59 -15.50 -6.05 -6.42
N LEU A 60 -14.73 -7.07 -6.03
CA LEU A 60 -15.13 -8.05 -5.04
C LEU A 60 -15.24 -7.45 -3.62
N LEU A 61 -14.32 -6.54 -3.26
CA LEU A 61 -14.38 -5.84 -1.98
C LEU A 61 -15.62 -4.95 -1.88
N GLY A 62 -15.99 -4.26 -2.96
CA GLY A 62 -17.21 -3.47 -3.06
C GLY A 62 -18.50 -4.30 -2.94
N GLU A 63 -18.47 -5.56 -3.33
CA GLU A 63 -19.54 -6.54 -3.14
C GLU A 63 -19.57 -7.15 -1.72
N GLY A 64 -18.60 -6.81 -0.86
CA GLY A 64 -18.50 -7.31 0.51
C GLY A 64 -17.75 -8.64 0.66
N VAL A 65 -17.06 -9.09 -0.39
CA VAL A 65 -16.21 -10.28 -0.32
C VAL A 65 -15.06 -10.04 0.66
N ARG A 66 -14.70 -11.07 1.44
CA ARG A 66 -13.56 -10.99 2.38
C ARG A 66 -12.23 -10.80 1.66
N ASP A 67 -11.36 -10.02 2.24
CA ASP A 67 -10.07 -9.60 1.65
C ASP A 67 -9.24 -10.77 1.12
N GLY A 68 -9.09 -11.83 1.89
CA GLY A 68 -8.36 -13.01 1.47
C GLY A 68 -8.99 -13.75 0.29
N ALA A 69 -10.32 -13.70 0.15
CA ALA A 69 -11.01 -14.27 -1.01
C ALA A 69 -10.88 -13.35 -2.24
N ALA A 70 -10.97 -12.04 -2.05
CA ALA A 70 -10.74 -11.05 -3.11
C ALA A 70 -9.31 -11.14 -3.64
N ALA A 71 -8.31 -11.26 -2.77
CA ALA A 71 -6.91 -11.41 -3.16
C ALA A 71 -6.67 -12.71 -3.94
N ARG A 72 -7.25 -13.85 -3.50
CA ARG A 72 -7.15 -15.12 -4.25
C ARG A 72 -7.83 -15.02 -5.60
N ALA A 73 -9.03 -14.44 -5.69
CA ALA A 73 -9.71 -14.27 -6.97
C ALA A 73 -8.96 -13.35 -7.94
N ALA A 74 -8.31 -12.30 -7.43
CA ALA A 74 -7.43 -11.45 -8.24
C ALA A 74 -6.19 -12.22 -8.72
N HIS A 75 -5.60 -13.06 -7.85
CA HIS A 75 -4.53 -13.98 -8.21
C HIS A 75 -4.96 -14.96 -9.32
N ASP A 76 -6.06 -15.68 -9.12
CA ASP A 76 -6.56 -16.67 -10.05
C ASP A 76 -6.88 -16.05 -11.41
N TYR A 77 -7.42 -14.82 -11.40
CA TYR A 77 -7.71 -14.09 -12.61
C TYR A 77 -6.44 -13.71 -13.37
N LEU A 78 -5.43 -13.15 -12.70
CA LEU A 78 -4.15 -12.82 -13.33
C LEU A 78 -3.44 -14.08 -13.85
N PHE A 79 -3.39 -15.14 -13.04
CA PHE A 79 -2.78 -16.41 -13.41
C PHE A 79 -3.43 -17.00 -14.68
N THR A 80 -4.76 -17.00 -14.74
CA THR A 80 -5.50 -17.56 -15.88
C THR A 80 -5.30 -16.72 -17.15
N GLN A 81 -5.34 -15.39 -17.04
CA GLN A 81 -5.16 -14.49 -18.18
C GLN A 81 -3.76 -14.54 -18.79
N HIS A 82 -2.75 -14.79 -17.97
CA HIS A 82 -1.35 -14.75 -18.38
C HIS A 82 -0.62 -16.11 -18.23
N GLU A 83 -1.35 -17.20 -17.96
CA GLU A 83 -0.80 -18.56 -17.87
C GLU A 83 0.38 -18.70 -16.89
N GLY A 84 0.38 -17.93 -15.80
CA GLY A 84 1.47 -17.90 -14.82
C GLY A 84 2.77 -17.24 -15.30
N LYS A 85 2.74 -16.44 -16.36
CA LYS A 85 3.94 -15.79 -16.94
C LYS A 85 4.23 -14.40 -16.39
N VAL A 86 3.32 -13.82 -15.63
CA VAL A 86 3.46 -12.48 -15.02
C VAL A 86 3.06 -12.50 -13.56
N GLN A 87 3.59 -11.56 -12.82
CA GLN A 87 3.27 -11.39 -11.40
C GLN A 87 2.99 -9.94 -11.05
N ALA A 88 2.36 -9.74 -9.90
CA ALA A 88 2.22 -8.43 -9.28
C ALA A 88 2.29 -8.56 -7.76
N SER A 89 2.82 -7.53 -7.10
CA SER A 89 2.65 -7.37 -5.67
C SER A 89 1.26 -6.84 -5.39
N LEU A 90 0.54 -7.42 -4.42
CA LEU A 90 -0.80 -6.98 -4.01
C LEU A 90 -0.82 -6.78 -2.51
N ASN A 91 -1.20 -5.57 -2.09
CA ASN A 91 -1.50 -5.24 -0.71
C ASN A 91 -2.93 -4.69 -0.61
N ILE A 92 -3.73 -5.24 0.30
CA ILE A 92 -5.05 -4.71 0.65
C ILE A 92 -4.99 -4.30 2.11
N VAL A 93 -5.36 -3.05 2.39
CA VAL A 93 -5.56 -2.56 3.76
C VAL A 93 -7.03 -2.24 3.91
N SER A 94 -7.70 -2.97 4.78
CA SER A 94 -9.12 -2.75 5.05
C SER A 94 -9.35 -2.25 6.47
N ILE A 95 -10.18 -1.22 6.58
CA ILE A 95 -10.68 -0.68 7.83
C ILE A 95 -12.10 -1.19 7.98
N ASP A 96 -12.33 -2.11 8.91
CA ASP A 96 -13.64 -2.65 9.19
C ASP A 96 -14.23 -1.92 10.41
N LEU A 97 -15.31 -1.18 10.19
CA LEU A 97 -15.98 -0.42 11.25
C LEU A 97 -16.92 -1.27 12.07
N VAL A 98 -17.30 -2.47 11.62
CA VAL A 98 -18.15 -3.40 12.35
C VAL A 98 -17.35 -4.18 13.37
N SER A 99 -16.26 -4.83 12.92
CA SER A 99 -15.34 -5.55 13.81
C SER A 99 -14.39 -4.63 14.57
N LYS A 100 -14.27 -3.37 14.14
CA LYS A 100 -13.29 -2.39 14.63
C LYS A 100 -11.85 -2.91 14.49
N THR A 101 -11.51 -3.36 13.29
CA THR A 101 -10.20 -3.91 12.99
C THR A 101 -9.56 -3.26 11.75
N LEU A 102 -8.23 -3.25 11.74
CA LEU A 102 -7.39 -3.04 10.56
C LEU A 102 -6.97 -4.40 10.03
N LEU A 103 -7.28 -4.68 8.78
CA LEU A 103 -6.94 -5.94 8.13
C LEU A 103 -5.90 -5.68 7.05
N PHE A 104 -4.78 -6.40 7.14
CA PHE A 104 -3.69 -6.36 6.16
C PHE A 104 -3.66 -7.68 5.41
N THR A 105 -3.93 -7.64 4.12
CA THR A 105 -3.87 -8.81 3.23
C THR A 105 -2.75 -8.60 2.23
N ARG A 106 -1.70 -9.41 2.32
CA ARG A 106 -0.44 -9.18 1.64
C ARG A 106 -0.06 -10.37 0.74
N ASN A 107 0.15 -10.07 -0.54
CA ASN A 107 0.83 -10.87 -1.54
C ASN A 107 2.04 -10.08 -2.08
N SER A 108 2.94 -9.72 -1.19
CA SER A 108 4.15 -8.95 -1.47
C SER A 108 5.30 -9.48 -0.61
N SER A 109 6.50 -9.50 -1.13
CA SER A 109 7.71 -9.81 -0.36
C SER A 109 8.10 -8.69 0.61
N LEU A 110 7.60 -7.47 0.38
CA LEU A 110 7.88 -6.32 1.23
C LEU A 110 7.03 -6.39 2.51
N PRO A 111 7.59 -5.99 3.65
CA PRO A 111 6.85 -5.91 4.89
C PRO A 111 5.91 -4.69 4.91
N ILE A 112 4.92 -4.73 5.78
CA ILE A 112 4.14 -3.59 6.20
C ILE A 112 4.63 -3.17 7.59
N PHE A 113 4.83 -1.87 7.82
CA PHE A 113 5.18 -1.36 9.14
C PHE A 113 3.93 -0.84 9.84
N VAL A 114 3.73 -1.28 11.07
CA VAL A 114 2.67 -0.77 11.95
C VAL A 114 3.33 -0.10 13.14
N VAL A 115 3.07 1.18 13.29
CA VAL A 115 3.62 2.06 14.33
C VAL A 115 2.55 2.27 15.39
N ARG A 116 2.91 2.06 16.64
CA ARG A 116 2.08 2.30 17.82
C ARG A 116 2.89 3.03 18.90
N PRO A 117 2.27 3.54 19.98
CA PRO A 117 3.03 4.24 21.03
C PRO A 117 4.16 3.41 21.65
N ASP A 118 4.02 2.10 21.66
CA ASP A 118 5.02 1.13 22.20
C ASP A 118 6.13 0.75 21.22
N GLY A 119 6.03 1.18 19.95
CA GLY A 119 7.08 0.96 18.96
C GLY A 119 6.60 0.65 17.55
N VAL A 120 7.52 0.08 16.76
CA VAL A 120 7.31 -0.28 15.35
C VAL A 120 7.28 -1.80 15.20
N GLN A 121 6.14 -2.31 14.78
CA GLN A 121 5.96 -3.71 14.40
C GLN A 121 6.15 -3.88 12.90
N GLU A 122 6.90 -4.91 12.50
CA GLU A 122 7.09 -5.28 11.10
C GLU A 122 6.27 -6.54 10.77
N LEU A 123 5.33 -6.42 9.84
CA LEU A 123 4.55 -7.55 9.32
C LEU A 123 5.30 -8.17 8.14
N ALA A 124 6.26 -9.04 8.42
CA ALA A 124 7.22 -9.59 7.44
C ALA A 124 7.04 -11.09 7.17
N ALA A 125 5.95 -11.72 7.60
CA ALA A 125 5.73 -13.14 7.33
C ALA A 125 5.85 -13.42 5.80
N PRO A 126 6.51 -14.51 5.37
CA PRO A 126 6.74 -14.80 3.96
C PRO A 126 5.44 -14.80 3.15
N ALA A 127 5.39 -14.04 2.08
CA ALA A 127 4.25 -13.97 1.17
C ALA A 127 4.74 -13.96 -0.28
N THR A 128 3.92 -14.52 -1.16
CA THR A 128 4.23 -14.66 -2.59
C THR A 128 3.37 -13.70 -3.41
N PRO A 129 3.94 -12.98 -4.39
CA PRO A 129 3.18 -12.17 -5.34
C PRO A 129 2.09 -12.97 -6.04
N VAL A 130 1.06 -12.28 -6.52
CA VAL A 130 -0.04 -12.88 -7.28
C VAL A 130 0.38 -13.16 -8.72
N GLY A 131 -0.23 -14.14 -9.37
CA GLY A 131 -0.13 -14.40 -10.82
C GLY A 131 0.87 -15.45 -11.24
N LEU A 132 1.89 -15.81 -10.43
CA LEU A 132 2.98 -16.71 -10.86
C LEU A 132 2.75 -18.20 -10.54
N TYR A 133 2.31 -18.51 -9.33
CA TYR A 133 2.21 -19.90 -8.85
C TYR A 133 0.75 -20.31 -8.65
N ARG A 134 0.38 -21.58 -9.00
CA ARG A 134 -1.00 -22.06 -8.98
C ARG A 134 -1.69 -21.90 -7.65
N HIS A 135 -1.33 -21.88 -6.56
CA HIS A 135 -2.07 -21.90 -5.29
C HIS A 135 -1.57 -20.83 -4.33
N THR A 136 -1.30 -19.64 -4.87
CA THR A 136 -0.86 -18.51 -4.07
C THR A 136 -1.94 -18.08 -3.07
N ARG A 137 -1.56 -17.93 -1.82
CA ARG A 137 -2.42 -17.47 -0.74
C ARG A 137 -1.85 -16.18 -0.16
N PRO A 138 -2.70 -15.21 0.19
CA PRO A 138 -2.25 -14.03 0.90
C PRO A 138 -1.87 -14.37 2.35
N VAL A 139 -0.95 -13.59 2.90
CA VAL A 139 -0.75 -13.50 4.35
C VAL A 139 -1.73 -12.46 4.88
N ILE A 140 -2.50 -12.84 5.88
CA ILE A 140 -3.53 -11.98 6.48
C ILE A 140 -3.14 -11.70 7.92
N THR A 141 -3.11 -10.42 8.29
CA THR A 141 -2.90 -9.97 9.66
C THR A 141 -4.06 -9.05 10.04
N GLU A 142 -4.72 -9.34 11.12
CA GLU A 142 -5.81 -8.54 11.68
C GLU A 142 -5.36 -7.93 13.01
N LEU A 143 -5.53 -6.62 13.13
CA LEU A 143 -5.17 -5.85 14.32
C LEU A 143 -6.39 -5.03 14.78
N PRO A 144 -6.55 -4.78 16.08
CA PRO A 144 -7.60 -3.91 16.57
C PRO A 144 -7.41 -2.48 16.03
N LEU A 145 -8.53 -1.81 15.77
CA LEU A 145 -8.57 -0.40 15.37
C LEU A 145 -8.39 0.45 16.62
N GLU A 146 -7.15 0.81 16.91
CA GLU A 146 -6.77 1.62 18.07
C GLU A 146 -6.22 2.96 17.62
N ASP A 147 -6.48 4.02 18.40
CA ASP A 147 -5.88 5.32 18.15
C ASP A 147 -4.35 5.28 18.31
N HIS A 148 -3.70 6.28 17.73
CA HIS A 148 -2.23 6.34 17.61
C HIS A 148 -1.61 5.15 16.88
N THR A 149 -2.39 4.45 16.02
CA THR A 149 -1.87 3.41 15.14
C THR A 149 -1.62 4.00 13.75
N THR A 150 -0.41 3.83 13.21
CA THR A 150 -0.07 4.24 11.83
C THR A 150 0.47 3.04 11.07
N ALA A 151 -0.11 2.74 9.91
CA ALA A 151 0.37 1.69 9.02
C ALA A 151 1.02 2.32 7.78
N VAL A 152 2.20 1.80 7.39
CA VAL A 152 2.94 2.22 6.20
C VAL A 152 3.06 1.03 5.25
N VAL A 153 2.49 1.16 4.07
CA VAL A 153 2.54 0.20 2.96
C VAL A 153 3.19 0.88 1.77
N TYR A 154 4.02 0.17 1.04
CA TYR A 154 4.81 0.77 -0.03
C TYR A 154 5.15 -0.24 -1.13
N THR A 155 5.53 0.27 -2.31
CA THR A 155 6.07 -0.52 -3.42
C THR A 155 7.60 -0.56 -3.38
N ASP A 156 8.20 -1.47 -4.12
CA ASP A 156 9.65 -1.72 -4.08
C ASP A 156 10.50 -0.53 -4.52
N GLY A 157 9.93 0.40 -5.28
CA GLY A 157 10.59 1.65 -5.63
C GLY A 157 11.03 2.47 -4.40
N LEU A 158 10.26 2.43 -3.30
CA LEU A 158 10.70 3.07 -2.05
C LEU A 158 11.96 2.38 -1.49
N ALA A 159 11.94 1.05 -1.38
CA ALA A 159 13.05 0.29 -0.81
C ALA A 159 14.30 0.33 -1.70
N SER A 160 14.13 0.43 -3.02
CA SER A 160 15.21 0.49 -4.00
C SER A 160 15.80 1.89 -4.22
N ALA A 161 15.16 2.95 -3.69
CA ALA A 161 15.69 4.31 -3.79
C ALA A 161 17.14 4.38 -3.24
N GLY A 162 18.06 4.99 -3.99
CA GLY A 162 19.48 5.05 -3.66
C GLY A 162 20.31 3.81 -4.04
N ILE A 163 19.70 2.78 -4.63
CA ILE A 163 20.40 1.53 -5.01
C ILE A 163 21.54 1.79 -6.00
N ARG A 164 21.41 2.78 -6.90
CA ARG A 164 22.48 3.18 -7.84
C ARG A 164 23.77 3.61 -7.14
N ARG A 165 23.68 4.02 -5.90
CA ARG A 165 24.80 4.44 -5.05
C ARG A 165 25.23 3.36 -4.06
N GLY A 166 24.66 2.16 -4.14
CA GLY A 166 24.91 1.08 -3.19
C GLY A 166 24.31 1.34 -1.79
N GLN A 167 23.38 2.29 -1.67
CA GLN A 167 22.75 2.67 -0.41
C GLN A 167 21.23 2.64 -0.54
N PRO A 168 20.59 1.46 -0.63
CA PRO A 168 19.16 1.34 -0.71
C PRO A 168 18.48 2.00 0.50
N PHE A 169 17.26 2.47 0.31
CA PHE A 169 16.53 3.22 1.32
C PHE A 169 16.21 2.33 2.53
N PRO A 170 16.69 2.67 3.74
CA PRO A 170 16.47 1.86 4.93
C PRO A 170 15.07 2.13 5.52
N VAL A 171 14.02 1.58 4.89
CA VAL A 171 12.62 1.89 5.21
C VAL A 171 12.34 1.73 6.71
N ARG A 172 12.78 0.63 7.32
CA ARG A 172 12.59 0.41 8.76
C ARG A 172 13.17 1.53 9.61
N ALA A 173 14.44 1.87 9.39
CA ALA A 173 15.09 2.94 10.14
C ALA A 173 14.43 4.32 9.93
N ALA A 174 13.94 4.59 8.71
CA ALA A 174 13.18 5.80 8.43
C ALA A 174 11.86 5.82 9.20
N VAL A 175 11.12 4.72 9.23
CA VAL A 175 9.87 4.60 9.99
C VAL A 175 10.12 4.76 11.50
N GLU A 176 11.14 4.11 12.05
CA GLU A 176 11.51 4.23 13.48
C GLU A 176 11.89 5.68 13.84
N ARG A 177 12.63 6.35 12.98
CA ARG A 177 13.01 7.76 13.18
C ARG A 177 11.78 8.68 13.14
N LEU A 178 10.92 8.55 12.13
CA LEU A 178 9.69 9.36 12.03
C LEU A 178 8.75 9.13 13.22
N HIS A 179 8.70 7.90 13.75
CA HIS A 179 8.00 7.60 14.98
C HIS A 179 8.61 8.37 16.17
N SER A 180 9.93 8.32 16.33
CA SER A 180 10.62 9.05 17.42
C SER A 180 10.49 10.57 17.34
N GLU A 181 10.28 11.11 16.13
CA GLU A 181 9.95 12.52 15.89
C GLU A 181 8.50 12.87 16.28
N GLY A 182 7.68 11.91 16.71
CA GLY A 182 6.29 12.11 17.10
C GLY A 182 5.35 12.41 15.93
N LEU A 183 5.69 11.95 14.73
CA LEU A 183 4.88 12.19 13.54
C LEU A 183 3.55 11.43 13.66
N ALA A 184 2.41 12.11 13.49
CA ALA A 184 1.08 11.51 13.61
C ALA A 184 0.27 11.58 12.31
N VAL A 185 0.33 12.70 11.58
CA VAL A 185 -0.51 12.97 10.41
C VAL A 185 -0.08 12.10 9.23
N ALA A 186 -1.02 11.33 8.66
CA ALA A 186 -0.75 10.39 7.58
C ALA A 186 -0.05 11.03 6.37
N GLN A 187 -0.49 12.25 5.95
CA GLN A 187 0.11 12.94 4.82
C GLN A 187 1.58 13.30 5.08
N LYS A 188 1.91 13.73 6.29
CA LYS A 188 3.29 14.06 6.65
C LYS A 188 4.21 12.82 6.60
N TRP A 189 3.71 11.65 7.00
CA TRP A 189 4.43 10.40 6.86
C TRP A 189 4.76 10.08 5.39
N ALA A 190 3.73 10.13 4.54
CA ALA A 190 3.89 9.83 3.12
C ALA A 190 4.86 10.81 2.44
N ASP A 191 4.71 12.12 2.70
CA ASP A 191 5.54 13.17 2.10
C ASP A 191 7.01 13.06 2.55
N ARG A 192 7.25 12.78 3.84
CA ARG A 192 8.62 12.66 4.37
C ARG A 192 9.34 11.44 3.78
N LEU A 193 8.68 10.29 3.75
CA LEU A 193 9.26 9.07 3.15
C LEU A 193 9.56 9.27 1.66
N LEU A 194 8.63 9.89 0.92
CA LEU A 194 8.84 10.18 -0.50
C LEU A 194 9.98 11.17 -0.71
N ALA A 195 10.03 12.26 0.04
CA ALA A 195 11.07 13.28 -0.10
C ALA A 195 12.47 12.70 0.12
N GLU A 196 12.65 11.86 1.14
CA GLU A 196 13.92 11.21 1.43
C GLU A 196 14.32 10.18 0.36
N ALA A 197 13.35 9.45 -0.19
CA ALA A 197 13.62 8.53 -1.30
C ALA A 197 14.07 9.29 -2.56
N LEU A 198 13.38 10.39 -2.89
CA LEU A 198 13.73 11.24 -4.03
C LEU A 198 15.10 11.92 -3.87
N GLU A 199 15.45 12.33 -2.66
CA GLU A 199 16.78 12.88 -2.37
C GLU A 199 17.88 11.84 -2.64
N ARG A 200 17.67 10.58 -2.22
CA ARG A 200 18.62 9.48 -2.48
C ARG A 200 18.79 9.17 -3.95
N ASP A 201 17.76 9.33 -4.73
CA ASP A 201 17.75 9.13 -6.18
C ASP A 201 18.05 10.41 -6.98
N GLU A 202 18.47 11.50 -6.31
CA GLU A 202 18.78 12.79 -6.96
C GLU A 202 17.59 13.30 -7.82
N GLN A 203 16.37 13.17 -7.32
CA GLN A 203 15.13 13.51 -8.02
C GLN A 203 14.90 12.71 -9.32
N ARG A 204 15.55 11.54 -9.46
CA ARG A 204 15.42 10.65 -10.61
C ARG A 204 15.11 9.22 -10.16
N PRO A 205 13.89 8.97 -9.69
CA PRO A 205 13.52 7.67 -9.13
C PRO A 205 13.89 6.52 -10.07
N VAL A 206 14.51 5.49 -9.49
CA VAL A 206 14.95 4.30 -10.22
C VAL A 206 13.81 3.38 -10.58
N ASP A 207 12.71 3.47 -9.82
CA ASP A 207 11.45 2.77 -10.07
C ASP A 207 10.25 3.60 -9.63
N ASP A 208 9.03 3.12 -9.94
CA ASP A 208 7.80 3.71 -9.49
C ASP A 208 7.70 3.64 -7.96
N ILE A 209 7.49 4.76 -7.29
CA ILE A 209 7.37 4.82 -5.84
C ILE A 209 5.93 5.12 -5.48
N SER A 210 5.30 4.23 -4.73
CA SER A 210 3.98 4.46 -4.13
C SER A 210 4.04 4.16 -2.64
N ILE A 211 3.54 5.10 -1.83
CA ILE A 211 3.51 5.01 -0.38
C ILE A 211 2.07 5.26 0.05
N LEU A 212 1.49 4.30 0.73
CA LEU A 212 0.17 4.37 1.34
C LEU A 212 0.33 4.39 2.86
N VAL A 213 -0.22 5.41 3.49
CA VAL A 213 -0.22 5.54 4.96
C VAL A 213 -1.67 5.59 5.45
N VAL A 214 -1.96 4.76 6.44
CA VAL A 214 -3.24 4.77 7.17
C VAL A 214 -2.93 5.10 8.61
N ALA A 215 -3.45 6.21 9.13
CA ALA A 215 -3.30 6.60 10.53
C ALA A 215 -4.66 6.63 11.21
N VAL A 216 -4.74 6.04 12.40
CA VAL A 216 -5.89 6.11 13.30
C VAL A 216 -5.51 7.08 14.42
N LEU A 217 -6.24 8.18 14.52
CA LEU A 217 -5.93 9.28 15.43
C LEU A 217 -7.12 9.62 16.32
N PRO A 218 -6.92 10.26 17.46
CA PRO A 218 -7.99 10.93 18.18
C PRO A 218 -8.73 11.88 17.24
N ARG A 219 -10.06 11.87 17.29
CA ARG A 219 -10.88 12.69 16.41
C ARG A 219 -10.60 14.19 16.62
N GLN A 220 -10.26 14.87 15.54
CA GLN A 220 -10.06 16.32 15.50
C GLN A 220 -11.13 17.05 14.69
N ALA A 221 -11.81 16.34 13.77
CA ALA A 221 -12.84 16.94 12.94
C ALA A 221 -14.08 17.33 13.77
N PRO A 222 -14.65 18.54 13.59
CA PRO A 222 -15.81 19.00 14.34
C PRO A 222 -17.12 18.36 13.87
N ASP A 223 -17.13 17.73 12.70
CA ASP A 223 -18.29 17.14 12.05
C ASP A 223 -18.04 15.68 11.61
N ASP A 224 -19.07 15.02 11.08
CA ASP A 224 -18.99 13.65 10.58
C ASP A 224 -18.70 13.56 9.07
N ALA A 225 -18.35 14.67 8.44
CA ALA A 225 -18.10 14.71 7.01
C ALA A 225 -16.81 13.96 6.63
N ARG A 226 -16.90 13.04 5.69
CA ARG A 226 -15.73 12.41 5.05
C ARG A 226 -15.20 13.35 3.98
N ARG A 227 -13.88 13.53 3.96
CA ARG A 227 -13.22 14.43 3.01
C ARG A 227 -12.14 13.69 2.25
N LEU A 228 -12.19 13.78 0.92
CA LEU A 228 -11.17 13.25 0.02
C LEU A 228 -10.50 14.41 -0.69
N LEU A 229 -9.18 14.46 -0.63
CA LEU A 229 -8.38 15.44 -1.34
C LEU A 229 -7.36 14.73 -2.22
N VAL A 230 -7.41 15.00 -3.52
CA VAL A 230 -6.41 14.51 -4.48
C VAL A 230 -5.67 15.72 -5.06
N ARG A 231 -4.34 15.69 -5.00
CA ARG A 231 -3.47 16.65 -5.65
C ARG A 231 -2.63 15.93 -6.69
N MET A 232 -2.71 16.39 -7.93
CA MET A 232 -1.98 15.81 -9.06
C MET A 232 -1.30 16.94 -9.85
N PRO A 233 0.03 16.96 -9.95
CA PRO A 233 0.72 17.89 -10.83
C PRO A 233 0.38 17.56 -12.28
N LEU A 234 0.30 18.59 -13.12
CA LEU A 234 0.03 18.50 -14.57
C LEU A 234 1.33 18.63 -15.35
#